data_035cd4aceb9965231d44fad00ee05a9c
#
_entry.id   035cd4aceb9965231d44fad00ee05a9c
#
_cell.length_a   1.000
_cell.length_b   1.000
_cell.length_c   1.000
_cell.angle_alpha   90.00
_cell.angle_beta   90.00
_cell.angle_gamma   90.00
#
_symmetry.space_group_name_H-M   'P 1'
#
loop_
_entity.id
_entity.type
_entity.pdbx_description
1 polymer ?
#
loop_
_entity_poly.entity_id
_entity_poly.type
_entity_poly.pdbx_seq_one_letter_code
_entity_poly.pdbx_strand_id
1 'polypeptide(L)'
;GSFEGRVGIEGAFEKQLRGEPGRSIRQMMSGRWVSVTVDDPVDGNDVVTTINVECQDIVQGALTRQLEHYKASAGTAILMDVKTGDIKAIANVSKTATGYREVLNNAIGDAAEPGSVIKAATMVALLEDGYVHPEDTIDLGNGVYTHNKVTLKESKHPIGKVTVQGIFER
;
A
#
# COMPACT_ATOMS: atom_id res chain seq x y z
N GLY A 1 1.58 18.29 25.65
CA GLY A 1 2.52 17.38 25.05
C GLY A 1 2.42 17.50 23.54
N SER A 2 3.53 17.68 22.82
CA SER A 2 3.54 17.66 21.37
C SER A 2 3.24 16.24 20.91
N PHE A 3 2.20 16.04 20.14
CA PHE A 3 1.97 14.81 19.41
C PHE A 3 2.92 14.82 18.20
N GLU A 4 3.84 13.88 18.14
CA GLU A 4 4.68 13.67 16.96
C GLU A 4 4.05 12.60 16.10
N GLY A 5 3.77 12.94 14.83
CA GLY A 5 3.37 11.98 13.82
C GLY A 5 4.53 11.03 13.52
N ARG A 6 4.34 9.71 13.72
CA ARG A 6 5.43 8.73 13.54
C ARG A 6 5.23 7.82 12.34
N VAL A 7 4.00 7.63 11.91
CA VAL A 7 3.64 6.69 10.85
C VAL A 7 2.53 7.25 9.97
N GLY A 8 2.35 6.68 8.79
CA GLY A 8 1.30 7.07 7.86
C GLY A 8 1.44 8.50 7.35
N ILE A 9 0.32 9.14 7.07
CA ILE A 9 0.25 10.52 6.58
C ILE A 9 0.83 11.49 7.61
N GLU A 10 0.50 11.30 8.89
CA GLU A 10 1.01 12.15 9.98
C GLU A 10 2.55 12.10 10.08
N GLY A 11 3.15 10.91 9.94
CA GLY A 11 4.60 10.78 9.95
C GLY A 11 5.27 11.35 8.70
N ALA A 12 4.67 11.12 7.53
CA ALA A 12 5.20 11.60 6.27
C ALA A 12 5.16 13.12 6.14
N PHE A 13 4.13 13.75 6.71
CA PHE A 13 3.89 15.20 6.64
C PHE A 13 4.02 15.91 7.99
N GLU A 14 4.74 15.31 8.94
CA GLU A 14 4.93 15.84 10.29
C GLU A 14 5.35 17.32 10.30
N LYS A 15 6.31 17.69 9.46
CA LYS A 15 6.82 19.07 9.39
C LYS A 15 5.77 20.07 8.94
N GLN A 16 4.86 19.65 8.07
CA GLN A 16 3.77 20.49 7.56
C GLN A 16 2.62 20.60 8.55
N LEU A 17 2.29 19.49 9.20
CA LEU A 17 1.13 19.39 10.11
C LEU A 17 1.40 19.93 11.51
N ARG A 18 2.66 19.88 11.96
CA ARG A 18 3.01 20.15 13.37
C ARG A 18 2.75 21.57 13.83
N GLY A 19 2.96 22.56 12.97
CA GLY A 19 2.97 23.97 13.37
C GLY A 19 4.10 24.31 14.37
N GLU A 20 3.96 25.42 15.07
CA GLU A 20 4.91 25.87 16.09
C GLU A 20 4.24 25.91 17.47
N PRO A 21 4.80 25.22 18.49
CA PRO A 21 4.21 25.24 19.82
C PRO A 21 4.36 26.61 20.47
N GLY A 22 3.26 27.12 21.00
CA GLY A 22 3.29 28.32 21.84
C GLY A 22 4.01 28.09 23.17
N ARG A 23 4.41 29.16 23.82
CA ARG A 23 5.02 29.15 25.14
C ARG A 23 4.17 29.86 26.17
N SER A 24 4.01 29.25 27.34
CA SER A 24 3.39 29.88 28.49
C SER A 24 4.27 29.74 29.72
N ILE A 25 4.25 30.75 30.55
CA ILE A 25 4.92 30.76 31.86
C ILE A 25 3.86 30.76 32.97
N ARG A 26 4.20 30.12 34.09
CA ARG A 26 3.39 30.26 35.30
C ARG A 26 3.91 31.40 36.13
N GLN A 27 3.05 32.35 36.45
CA GLN A 27 3.38 33.51 37.26
C GLN A 27 2.44 33.57 38.46
N MET A 28 2.99 33.94 39.62
CA MET A 28 2.21 34.18 40.83
C MET A 28 1.59 35.59 40.74
N MET A 29 0.28 35.66 40.70
CA MET A 29 -0.46 36.90 40.71
C MET A 29 -1.50 36.89 41.85
N SER A 30 -1.42 37.83 42.78
CA SER A 30 -2.35 37.96 43.92
C SER A 30 -2.55 36.65 44.70
N GLY A 31 -1.46 35.90 44.96
CA GLY A 31 -1.50 34.62 45.70
C GLY A 31 -1.99 33.40 44.90
N ARG A 32 -2.21 33.51 43.60
CA ARG A 32 -2.61 32.40 42.69
C ARG A 32 -1.64 32.25 41.54
N TRP A 33 -1.39 31.01 41.19
CA TRP A 33 -0.64 30.69 39.97
C TRP A 33 -1.52 30.87 38.72
N VAL A 34 -1.10 31.74 37.81
CA VAL A 34 -1.79 32.02 36.56
C VAL A 34 -0.83 31.66 35.42
N SER A 35 -1.34 30.99 34.40
CA SER A 35 -0.59 30.79 33.16
C SER A 35 -0.71 32.03 32.28
N VAL A 36 0.43 32.59 31.91
CA VAL A 36 0.51 33.75 30.98
C VAL A 36 1.13 33.25 29.69
N THR A 37 0.44 33.41 28.58
CA THR A 37 0.98 33.08 27.25
C THR A 37 2.05 34.11 26.90
N VAL A 38 3.23 33.64 26.52
CA VAL A 38 4.38 34.41 26.07
C VAL A 38 4.39 34.49 24.56
N ASP A 39 4.23 33.31 23.93
CA ASP A 39 4.12 33.17 22.46
C ASP A 39 2.88 32.34 22.17
N ASP A 40 2.07 32.80 21.24
CA ASP A 40 0.92 32.05 20.75
C ASP A 40 1.37 30.89 19.86
N PRO A 41 0.68 29.74 19.91
CA PRO A 41 0.95 28.67 18.99
C PRO A 41 0.60 29.08 17.55
N VAL A 42 1.35 28.56 16.59
CA VAL A 42 1.06 28.69 15.17
C VAL A 42 0.60 27.34 14.65
N ASP A 43 -0.60 27.31 14.09
CA ASP A 43 -1.15 26.06 13.52
C ASP A 43 -0.32 25.59 12.32
N GLY A 44 -0.23 24.27 12.14
CA GLY A 44 0.38 23.67 10.96
C GLY A 44 -0.47 23.84 9.71
N ASN A 45 0.05 23.37 8.60
CA ASN A 45 -0.66 23.38 7.33
C ASN A 45 -1.60 22.17 7.21
N ASP A 46 -2.63 22.29 6.38
CA ASP A 46 -3.49 21.17 6.01
C ASP A 46 -2.79 20.29 4.94
N VAL A 47 -3.07 18.99 5.00
CA VAL A 47 -2.68 18.04 3.97
C VAL A 47 -3.93 17.45 3.32
N VAL A 48 -4.12 17.75 2.04
CA VAL A 48 -5.23 17.21 1.24
C VAL A 48 -4.75 15.93 0.55
N THR A 49 -5.46 14.83 0.78
CA THR A 49 -5.16 13.53 0.16
C THR A 49 -6.17 13.19 -0.92
N THR A 50 -5.85 12.21 -1.75
CA THR A 50 -6.75 11.66 -2.77
C THR A 50 -7.67 10.56 -2.24
N ILE A 51 -7.54 10.21 -0.96
CA ILE A 51 -8.37 9.19 -0.30
C ILE A 51 -9.84 9.63 -0.28
N ASN A 52 -10.71 8.72 -0.71
CA ASN A 52 -12.15 8.85 -0.58
C ASN A 52 -12.64 8.00 0.59
N VAL A 53 -13.27 8.63 1.57
CA VAL A 53 -13.68 7.99 2.83
C VAL A 53 -14.67 6.84 2.58
N GLU A 54 -15.63 7.02 1.67
CA GLU A 54 -16.60 5.97 1.34
C GLU A 54 -15.93 4.75 0.70
N CYS A 55 -15.00 5.00 -0.24
CA CYS A 55 -14.20 3.93 -0.84
C CYS A 55 -13.34 3.22 0.21
N GLN A 56 -12.73 3.98 1.13
CA GLN A 56 -11.91 3.41 2.21
C GLN A 56 -12.73 2.47 3.08
N ASP A 57 -13.91 2.89 3.52
CA ASP A 57 -14.81 2.09 4.38
C ASP A 57 -15.24 0.79 3.67
N ILE A 58 -15.62 0.89 2.39
CA ILE A 58 -16.02 -0.26 1.60
C ILE A 58 -14.87 -1.26 1.45
N VAL A 59 -13.68 -0.77 1.07
CA VAL A 59 -12.49 -1.61 0.84
C VAL A 59 -12.03 -2.26 2.14
N GLN A 60 -11.97 -1.52 3.23
CA GLN A 60 -11.56 -2.04 4.54
C GLN A 60 -12.55 -3.07 5.07
N GLY A 61 -13.85 -2.80 4.96
CA GLY A 61 -14.89 -3.75 5.34
C GLY A 61 -14.86 -5.04 4.50
N ALA A 62 -14.63 -4.93 3.19
CA ALA A 62 -14.50 -6.09 2.31
C ALA A 62 -13.25 -6.91 2.66
N LEU A 63 -12.11 -6.25 2.86
CA LEU A 63 -10.86 -6.90 3.24
C LEU A 63 -11.01 -7.66 4.57
N THR A 64 -11.57 -7.01 5.59
CA THR A 64 -11.78 -7.62 6.91
C THR A 64 -12.62 -8.87 6.82
N ARG A 65 -13.76 -8.83 6.10
CA ARG A 65 -14.62 -10.02 5.89
C ARG A 65 -13.87 -11.17 5.22
N GLN A 66 -13.02 -10.89 4.23
CA GLN A 66 -12.23 -11.92 3.56
C GLN A 66 -11.16 -12.53 4.48
N LEU A 67 -10.47 -11.69 5.27
CA LEU A 67 -9.49 -12.16 6.24
C LEU A 67 -10.13 -13.08 7.31
N GLU A 68 -11.31 -12.72 7.78
CA GLU A 68 -12.08 -13.56 8.72
C GLU A 68 -12.49 -14.88 8.08
N HIS A 69 -13.01 -14.83 6.85
CA HIS A 69 -13.46 -16.01 6.12
C HIS A 69 -12.34 -17.03 5.89
N TYR A 70 -11.17 -16.54 5.43
CA TYR A 70 -10.02 -17.39 5.15
C TYR A 70 -9.10 -17.58 6.36
N LYS A 71 -9.42 -16.98 7.50
CA LYS A 71 -8.60 -17.01 8.72
C LYS A 71 -7.15 -16.55 8.46
N ALA A 72 -6.95 -15.64 7.52
CA ALA A 72 -5.64 -15.11 7.18
C ALA A 72 -5.11 -14.21 8.31
N SER A 73 -3.79 -14.12 8.44
CA SER A 73 -3.14 -13.33 9.50
C SER A 73 -3.13 -11.83 9.21
N ALA A 74 -3.02 -11.46 7.94
CA ALA A 74 -3.01 -10.07 7.50
C ALA A 74 -3.41 -9.98 6.03
N GLY A 75 -3.74 -8.78 5.59
CA GLY A 75 -4.00 -8.48 4.20
C GLY A 75 -3.98 -6.99 3.92
N THR A 76 -3.81 -6.67 2.64
CA THR A 76 -3.78 -5.30 2.12
C THR A 76 -4.67 -5.22 0.89
N ALA A 77 -5.37 -4.12 0.74
CA ALA A 77 -6.14 -3.80 -0.46
C ALA A 77 -5.95 -2.32 -0.83
N ILE A 78 -5.66 -2.05 -2.09
CA ILE A 78 -5.46 -0.70 -2.63
C ILE A 78 -6.44 -0.49 -3.76
N LEU A 79 -7.16 0.62 -3.72
CA LEU A 79 -8.01 1.10 -4.82
C LEU A 79 -7.37 2.32 -5.44
N MET A 80 -7.03 2.22 -6.72
CA MET A 80 -6.36 3.27 -7.48
C MET A 80 -7.20 3.67 -8.70
N ASP A 81 -7.26 4.96 -8.98
CA ASP A 81 -7.80 5.46 -10.24
C ASP A 81 -6.79 5.20 -11.37
N VAL A 82 -7.21 4.45 -12.38
CA VAL A 82 -6.33 4.02 -13.48
C VAL A 82 -5.84 5.18 -14.35
N LYS A 83 -6.62 6.27 -14.44
CA LYS A 83 -6.28 7.41 -15.30
C LYS A 83 -5.30 8.38 -14.63
N THR A 84 -5.49 8.61 -13.34
CA THR A 84 -4.73 9.62 -12.60
C THR A 84 -3.63 9.04 -11.72
N GLY A 85 -3.73 7.75 -11.38
CA GLY A 85 -2.86 7.11 -10.39
C GLY A 85 -3.21 7.45 -8.94
N ASP A 86 -4.31 8.19 -8.70
CA ASP A 86 -4.74 8.55 -7.37
C ASP A 86 -5.11 7.33 -6.53
N ILE A 87 -4.58 7.22 -5.34
CA ILE A 87 -5.02 6.24 -4.37
C ILE A 87 -6.33 6.73 -3.75
N LYS A 88 -7.41 6.01 -4.01
CA LYS A 88 -8.75 6.30 -3.46
C LYS A 88 -9.03 5.55 -2.16
N ALA A 89 -8.39 4.41 -1.96
CA ALA A 89 -8.41 3.67 -0.70
C ALA A 89 -7.13 2.86 -0.53
N ILE A 90 -6.66 2.72 0.71
CA ILE A 90 -5.55 1.86 1.09
C ILE A 90 -5.85 1.24 2.45
N ALA A 91 -6.28 -0.01 2.45
CA ALA A 91 -6.66 -0.74 3.64
C ALA A 91 -5.59 -1.77 4.01
N ASN A 92 -5.20 -1.78 5.27
CA ASN A 92 -4.22 -2.71 5.83
C ASN A 92 -4.78 -3.27 7.12
N VAL A 93 -5.06 -4.56 7.14
CA VAL A 93 -5.70 -5.19 8.30
C VAL A 93 -4.91 -6.40 8.73
N SER A 94 -4.64 -6.49 10.02
CA SER A 94 -3.91 -7.60 10.64
C SER A 94 -4.70 -8.19 11.81
N LYS A 95 -4.54 -9.50 12.03
CA LYS A 95 -5.13 -10.20 13.16
C LYS A 95 -4.37 -9.84 14.43
N THR A 96 -5.11 -9.41 15.45
CA THR A 96 -4.60 -9.11 16.78
C THR A 96 -5.27 -10.02 17.83
N ALA A 97 -4.85 -9.91 19.08
CA ALA A 97 -5.49 -10.63 20.19
C ALA A 97 -6.98 -10.27 20.36
N THR A 98 -7.38 -9.08 19.93
CA THR A 98 -8.76 -8.56 20.08
C THR A 98 -9.56 -8.51 18.77
N GLY A 99 -9.09 -9.21 17.73
CA GLY A 99 -9.73 -9.24 16.40
C GLY A 99 -8.87 -8.63 15.31
N TYR A 100 -9.48 -8.37 14.17
CA TYR A 100 -8.82 -7.76 13.02
C TYR A 100 -8.79 -6.24 13.15
N ARG A 101 -7.60 -5.64 13.03
CA ARG A 101 -7.40 -4.20 13.17
C ARG A 101 -6.34 -3.68 12.21
N GLU A 102 -6.39 -2.41 11.92
CA GLU A 102 -5.33 -1.69 11.26
C GLU A 102 -4.19 -1.41 12.25
N VAL A 103 -2.99 -1.92 11.96
CA VAL A 103 -1.82 -1.83 12.85
C VAL A 103 -0.62 -1.23 12.12
N LEU A 104 -0.32 -1.74 10.92
CA LEU A 104 0.82 -1.33 10.11
C LEU A 104 0.36 -1.17 8.67
N ASN A 105 0.90 -0.19 7.96
CA ASN A 105 0.72 -0.10 6.52
C ASN A 105 1.60 -1.16 5.82
N ASN A 106 1.07 -2.38 5.72
CA ASN A 106 1.77 -3.51 5.10
C ASN A 106 2.02 -3.29 3.60
N ALA A 107 1.22 -2.43 2.95
CA ALA A 107 1.39 -2.12 1.53
C ALA A 107 2.76 -1.52 1.19
N ILE A 108 3.37 -0.82 2.15
CA ILE A 108 4.67 -0.16 1.98
C ILE A 108 5.69 -0.59 3.03
N GLY A 109 5.26 -1.17 4.14
CA GLY A 109 6.13 -1.54 5.26
C GLY A 109 6.51 -3.01 5.31
N ASP A 110 5.92 -3.86 4.48
CA ASP A 110 6.18 -5.29 4.43
C ASP A 110 6.76 -5.69 3.06
N ALA A 111 7.73 -6.60 3.07
CA ALA A 111 8.32 -7.18 1.88
C ALA A 111 7.98 -8.67 1.84
N ALA A 112 7.00 -9.03 1.01
CA ALA A 112 6.58 -10.40 0.82
C ALA A 112 6.93 -10.90 -0.58
N GLU A 113 7.05 -12.21 -0.75
CA GLU A 113 7.19 -12.81 -2.07
C GLU A 113 5.90 -12.59 -2.89
N PRO A 114 5.98 -11.86 -4.02
CA PRO A 114 4.79 -11.48 -4.79
C PRO A 114 4.12 -12.67 -5.51
N GLY A 115 4.81 -13.79 -5.60
CA GLY A 115 4.34 -14.94 -6.35
C GLY A 115 4.08 -14.59 -7.83
N SER A 116 3.01 -15.19 -8.45
CA SER A 116 2.67 -14.95 -9.86
C SER A 116 2.28 -13.51 -10.19
N VAL A 117 2.04 -12.65 -9.19
CA VAL A 117 1.71 -11.23 -9.43
C VAL A 117 2.86 -10.50 -10.11
N ILE A 118 4.11 -10.92 -9.88
CA ILE A 118 5.29 -10.35 -10.55
C ILE A 118 5.25 -10.52 -12.07
N LYS A 119 4.51 -11.49 -12.59
CA LYS A 119 4.39 -11.73 -14.04
C LYS A 119 3.71 -10.55 -14.75
N ALA A 120 2.80 -9.84 -14.07
CA ALA A 120 2.19 -8.63 -14.61
C ALA A 120 3.24 -7.54 -14.84
N ALA A 121 4.10 -7.28 -13.85
CA ALA A 121 5.19 -6.31 -13.98
C ALA A 121 6.19 -6.72 -15.06
N THR A 122 6.52 -8.01 -15.15
CA THR A 122 7.38 -8.54 -16.21
C THR A 122 6.78 -8.34 -17.59
N MET A 123 5.48 -8.58 -17.76
CA MET A 123 4.80 -8.39 -19.04
C MET A 123 4.77 -6.90 -19.43
N VAL A 124 4.48 -6.00 -18.50
CA VAL A 124 4.52 -4.56 -18.75
C VAL A 124 5.91 -4.14 -19.24
N ALA A 125 6.98 -4.56 -18.55
CA ALA A 125 8.35 -4.23 -18.95
C ALA A 125 8.69 -4.76 -20.34
N LEU A 126 8.33 -6.01 -20.65
CA LEU A 126 8.60 -6.61 -21.97
C LEU A 126 7.89 -5.90 -23.11
N LEU A 127 6.64 -5.45 -22.88
CA LEU A 127 5.86 -4.71 -23.88
C LEU A 127 6.38 -3.27 -24.03
N GLU A 128 6.70 -2.60 -22.92
CA GLU A 128 7.17 -1.21 -22.92
C GLU A 128 8.56 -1.06 -23.57
N ASP A 129 9.46 -2.01 -23.28
CA ASP A 129 10.78 -2.06 -23.89
C ASP A 129 10.80 -2.61 -25.33
N GLY A 130 9.62 -3.03 -25.85
CA GLY A 130 9.48 -3.55 -27.22
C GLY A 130 10.13 -4.90 -27.47
N TYR A 131 10.38 -5.69 -26.43
CA TYR A 131 10.94 -7.04 -26.59
C TYR A 131 9.93 -8.03 -27.18
N VAL A 132 8.65 -7.80 -26.94
CA VAL A 132 7.56 -8.62 -27.45
C VAL A 132 6.35 -7.76 -27.81
N HIS A 133 5.51 -8.25 -28.72
CA HIS A 133 4.18 -7.72 -29.01
C HIS A 133 3.11 -8.74 -28.61
N PRO A 134 1.87 -8.34 -28.31
CA PRO A 134 0.81 -9.25 -27.89
C PRO A 134 0.55 -10.40 -28.87
N GLU A 135 0.72 -10.13 -30.17
CA GLU A 135 0.47 -11.04 -31.29
C GLU A 135 1.64 -11.98 -31.59
N ASP A 136 2.83 -11.71 -31.03
CA ASP A 136 3.99 -12.56 -31.23
C ASP A 136 3.74 -13.98 -30.74
N THR A 137 4.17 -14.95 -31.52
CA THR A 137 3.98 -16.37 -31.19
C THR A 137 5.25 -16.94 -30.63
N ILE A 138 5.16 -17.51 -29.43
CA ILE A 138 6.25 -18.20 -28.74
C ILE A 138 5.95 -19.70 -28.73
N ASP A 139 6.96 -20.51 -29.05
CA ASP A 139 6.86 -21.94 -28.92
C ASP A 139 7.35 -22.38 -27.54
N LEU A 140 6.42 -22.79 -26.70
CA LEU A 140 6.67 -23.28 -25.35
C LEU A 140 6.99 -24.78 -25.29
N GLY A 141 7.05 -25.42 -26.45
CA GLY A 141 7.38 -26.85 -26.59
C GLY A 141 6.46 -27.73 -25.74
N ASN A 142 7.05 -28.56 -24.93
CA ASN A 142 6.34 -29.44 -23.98
C ASN A 142 6.24 -28.84 -22.55
N GLY A 143 6.44 -27.54 -22.41
CA GLY A 143 6.39 -26.89 -21.11
C GLY A 143 7.62 -27.10 -20.22
N VAL A 144 8.74 -27.55 -20.80
CA VAL A 144 10.01 -27.70 -20.07
C VAL A 144 11.04 -26.75 -20.64
N TYR A 145 11.54 -25.85 -19.80
CA TYR A 145 12.57 -24.89 -20.16
C TYR A 145 13.74 -24.98 -19.19
N THR A 146 14.96 -25.14 -19.74
CA THR A 146 16.18 -25.19 -18.94
C THR A 146 17.11 -24.05 -19.29
N HIS A 147 17.48 -23.26 -18.30
CA HIS A 147 18.44 -22.18 -18.40
C HIS A 147 19.42 -22.22 -17.22
N ASN A 148 20.73 -22.11 -17.48
CA ASN A 148 21.79 -22.12 -16.46
C ASN A 148 21.62 -23.20 -15.38
N LYS A 149 21.35 -24.44 -15.81
CA LYS A 149 21.14 -25.65 -14.96
C LYS A 149 19.84 -25.58 -14.10
N VAL A 150 19.02 -24.56 -14.25
CA VAL A 150 17.69 -24.48 -13.63
C VAL A 150 16.65 -24.93 -14.63
N THR A 151 15.87 -25.94 -14.28
CA THR A 151 14.78 -26.46 -15.13
C THR A 151 13.44 -25.99 -14.57
N LEU A 152 12.72 -25.25 -15.38
CA LEU A 152 11.33 -24.83 -15.12
C LEU A 152 10.41 -25.81 -15.84
N LYS A 153 9.36 -26.24 -15.16
CA LYS A 153 8.35 -27.15 -15.72
C LYS A 153 6.97 -26.55 -15.51
N GLU A 154 6.23 -26.41 -16.60
CA GLU A 154 4.80 -26.16 -16.54
C GLU A 154 4.07 -27.49 -16.42
N SER A 155 3.28 -27.66 -15.35
CA SER A 155 2.65 -28.95 -15.05
C SER A 155 1.20 -29.05 -15.55
N LYS A 156 0.57 -27.95 -15.90
CA LYS A 156 -0.87 -27.90 -16.12
C LYS A 156 -1.30 -27.81 -17.60
N HIS A 157 -0.45 -27.28 -18.45
CA HIS A 157 -0.81 -27.05 -19.85
C HIS A 157 0.40 -27.29 -20.78
N PRO A 158 0.47 -28.43 -21.48
CA PRO A 158 1.42 -28.61 -22.57
C PRO A 158 0.95 -27.73 -23.74
N ILE A 159 1.85 -26.90 -24.30
CA ILE A 159 1.27 -25.68 -24.80
C ILE A 159 1.69 -25.37 -26.21
N GLY A 160 2.73 -25.98 -26.75
CA GLY A 160 3.15 -25.71 -28.11
C GLY A 160 3.29 -24.22 -28.41
N LYS A 161 2.76 -23.78 -29.53
CA LYS A 161 2.80 -22.39 -29.96
C LYS A 161 1.62 -21.60 -29.42
N VAL A 162 1.90 -20.49 -28.74
CA VAL A 162 0.89 -19.57 -28.16
C VAL A 162 1.31 -18.13 -28.41
N THR A 163 0.35 -17.23 -28.50
CA THR A 163 0.64 -15.79 -28.54
C THR A 163 1.07 -15.28 -27.16
N VAL A 164 1.83 -14.19 -27.12
CA VAL A 164 2.20 -13.50 -25.86
C VAL A 164 0.97 -13.16 -25.04
N GLN A 165 -0.08 -12.62 -25.68
CA GLN A 165 -1.37 -12.39 -25.04
C GLN A 165 -1.93 -13.70 -24.46
N GLY A 166 -1.97 -14.77 -25.22
CA GLY A 166 -2.50 -16.06 -24.78
C GLY A 166 -1.72 -16.71 -23.63
N ILE A 167 -0.43 -16.41 -23.49
CA ILE A 167 0.38 -16.83 -22.32
C ILE A 167 -0.09 -16.09 -21.05
N PHE A 168 -0.38 -14.82 -21.18
CA PHE A 168 -0.75 -13.98 -20.04
C PHE A 168 -2.19 -14.21 -19.56
N GLU A 169 -3.11 -14.57 -20.46
CA GLU A 169 -4.52 -14.84 -20.15
C GLU A 169 -4.78 -16.21 -19.51
N ARG A 170 -3.81 -17.09 -19.47
CA ARG A 170 -3.91 -18.48 -18.93
C ARG A 170 -3.26 -18.62 -17.57
#